data_c7862143beadaae421ebfaad84e50505
#
_entry.id   c7862143beadaae421ebfaad84e50505
#
_cell.length_a   1.000
_cell.length_b   1.000
_cell.length_c   1.000
_cell.angle_alpha   90.00
_cell.angle_beta   90.00
_cell.angle_gamma   90.00
#
_symmetry.space_group_name_H-M   'P 1'
#
loop_
_entity.id
_entity.type
_entity.pdbx_description
1 polymer ?
#
loop_
_entity_poly.entity_id
_entity_poly.type
_entity_poly.pdbx_seq_one_letter_code
_entity_poly.pdbx_strand_id
1 'polypeptide(L)'
;MTREERAEKWFRGIPNAELISMEEKMNICDKAAKKMMAEFFGLLALACILLFMISGGEIFDLTAGFINYIAGESATRNHYVGLAVVGGLIVLPVIILPLIIAILYKNKYIKSEASKIIDTVSKSRENEQYYSNTNDTTEKEYLEFDNFNFKLAIIQELMYDINVLQPEFDIYEFAKEYKGEEIDTESETVIEPALDYFKNLQIPKSLAKEVGSFYMDGGNEVYMNIIPLWDGEDGYFDLNDVSLTELRQFPNLTEATILTGDFDKIKKIFDAAGIKVELL
;
A
#
# COMPACT_ATOMS: atom_id res chain seq x y z
N MET A 1 -8.32 18.84 -13.37
CA MET A 1 -7.87 18.53 -11.98
C MET A 1 -6.87 17.39 -12.08
N THR A 2 -5.62 17.64 -11.74
CA THR A 2 -4.56 16.62 -11.74
C THR A 2 -4.80 15.57 -10.65
N ARG A 3 -4.02 14.47 -10.66
CA ARG A 3 -4.11 13.44 -9.60
C ARG A 3 -3.70 14.02 -8.24
N GLU A 4 -2.70 14.88 -8.23
CA GLU A 4 -2.20 15.58 -7.03
C GLU A 4 -3.22 16.57 -6.47
N GLU A 5 -3.80 17.44 -7.32
CA GLU A 5 -4.86 18.38 -6.90
C GLU A 5 -6.07 17.65 -6.30
N ARG A 6 -6.42 16.47 -6.86
CA ARG A 6 -7.49 15.63 -6.33
C ARG A 6 -7.11 15.06 -4.96
N ALA A 7 -5.89 14.57 -4.80
CA ALA A 7 -5.39 14.04 -3.55
C ALA A 7 -5.40 15.13 -2.45
N GLU A 8 -4.86 16.30 -2.71
CA GLU A 8 -4.89 17.42 -1.78
C GLU A 8 -6.32 17.82 -1.37
N LYS A 9 -7.24 17.88 -2.37
CA LYS A 9 -8.64 18.24 -2.11
C LYS A 9 -9.35 17.20 -1.25
N TRP A 10 -9.13 15.91 -1.48
CA TRP A 10 -9.84 14.84 -0.79
C TRP A 10 -9.28 14.59 0.61
N PHE A 11 -8.01 14.91 0.84
CA PHE A 11 -7.37 14.82 2.15
C PHE A 11 -7.50 16.11 2.98
N ARG A 12 -8.04 17.19 2.39
CA ARG A 12 -8.29 18.44 3.13
C ARG A 12 -9.25 18.20 4.28
N GLY A 13 -8.78 18.44 5.51
CA GLY A 13 -9.55 18.25 6.73
C GLY A 13 -9.44 16.87 7.37
N ILE A 14 -8.55 16.01 6.89
CA ILE A 14 -8.12 14.80 7.61
C ILE A 14 -6.99 15.22 8.55
N PRO A 15 -7.14 15.03 9.88
CA PRO A 15 -6.09 15.36 10.84
C PRO A 15 -4.82 14.56 10.53
N ASN A 16 -3.65 15.21 10.65
CA ASN A 16 -2.34 14.60 10.42
C ASN A 16 -2.12 14.02 9.01
N ALA A 17 -2.86 14.49 8.02
CA ALA A 17 -2.71 14.04 6.63
C ALA A 17 -1.33 14.37 6.05
N GLU A 18 -0.57 15.30 6.65
CA GLU A 18 0.82 15.61 6.31
C GLU A 18 1.78 14.44 6.55
N LEU A 19 1.39 13.48 7.39
CA LEU A 19 2.18 12.26 7.66
C LEU A 19 2.11 11.25 6.51
N ILE A 20 1.16 11.41 5.60
CA ILE A 20 0.96 10.53 4.45
C ILE A 20 1.66 11.12 3.24
N SER A 21 2.49 10.34 2.55
CA SER A 21 3.17 10.78 1.33
C SER A 21 2.17 11.16 0.22
N MET A 22 2.58 12.01 -0.72
CA MET A 22 1.71 12.40 -1.85
C MET A 22 1.34 11.20 -2.72
N GLU A 23 2.26 10.26 -2.90
CA GLU A 23 2.06 9.04 -3.67
C GLU A 23 0.99 8.14 -3.04
N GLU A 24 1.07 7.91 -1.74
CA GLU A 24 0.06 7.15 -0.99
C GLU A 24 -1.30 7.83 -1.04
N LYS A 25 -1.36 9.16 -0.88
CA LYS A 25 -2.61 9.92 -1.04
C LYS A 25 -3.22 9.70 -2.43
N MET A 26 -2.41 9.76 -3.49
CA MET A 26 -2.88 9.52 -4.87
C MET A 26 -3.40 8.09 -5.04
N ASN A 27 -2.70 7.09 -4.51
CA ASN A 27 -3.11 5.68 -4.57
C ASN A 27 -4.45 5.45 -3.84
N ILE A 28 -4.60 5.97 -2.63
CA ILE A 28 -5.86 5.91 -1.87
C ILE A 28 -6.98 6.59 -2.65
N CYS A 29 -6.74 7.76 -3.25
CA CYS A 29 -7.73 8.48 -4.06
C CYS A 29 -8.15 7.69 -5.30
N ASP A 30 -7.23 7.01 -5.98
CA ASP A 30 -7.54 6.20 -7.15
C ASP A 30 -8.36 4.97 -6.78
N LYS A 31 -8.00 4.27 -5.69
CA LYS A 31 -8.79 3.16 -5.15
C LYS A 31 -10.18 3.63 -4.70
N ALA A 32 -10.26 4.76 -4.00
CA ALA A 32 -11.52 5.35 -3.56
C ALA A 32 -12.43 5.75 -4.73
N ALA A 33 -11.86 6.31 -5.81
CA ALA A 33 -12.62 6.68 -7.01
C ALA A 33 -13.21 5.44 -7.70
N LYS A 34 -12.41 4.38 -7.85
CA LYS A 34 -12.90 3.11 -8.45
C LYS A 34 -14.04 2.50 -7.61
N LYS A 35 -13.89 2.45 -6.29
CA LYS A 35 -14.92 1.94 -5.38
C LYS A 35 -16.18 2.81 -5.41
N MET A 36 -16.04 4.14 -5.40
CA MET A 36 -17.17 5.06 -5.50
C MET A 36 -17.98 4.86 -6.80
N MET A 37 -17.29 4.65 -7.92
CA MET A 37 -17.94 4.36 -9.22
C MET A 37 -18.69 3.03 -9.17
N ALA A 38 -18.08 1.98 -8.65
CA ALA A 38 -18.71 0.68 -8.54
C ALA A 38 -19.95 0.71 -7.64
N GLU A 39 -19.89 1.37 -6.48
CA GLU A 39 -21.05 1.57 -5.59
C GLU A 39 -22.15 2.37 -6.25
N PHE A 40 -21.82 3.47 -6.93
CA PHE A 40 -22.81 4.28 -7.65
C PHE A 40 -23.57 3.47 -8.70
N PHE A 41 -22.85 2.79 -9.59
CA PHE A 41 -23.51 2.02 -10.65
C PHE A 41 -24.24 0.79 -10.11
N GLY A 42 -23.73 0.14 -9.07
CA GLY A 42 -24.41 -0.98 -8.39
C GLY A 42 -25.73 -0.55 -7.77
N LEU A 43 -25.73 0.54 -7.01
CA LEU A 43 -26.93 1.10 -6.39
C LEU A 43 -27.93 1.63 -7.43
N LEU A 44 -27.44 2.26 -8.49
CA LEU A 44 -28.29 2.74 -9.59
C LEU A 44 -28.98 1.57 -10.31
N ALA A 45 -28.23 0.51 -10.63
CA ALA A 45 -28.80 -0.68 -11.25
C ALA A 45 -29.86 -1.33 -10.33
N LEU A 46 -29.55 -1.47 -9.03
CA LEU A 46 -30.51 -2.00 -8.07
C LEU A 46 -31.78 -1.15 -7.98
N ALA A 47 -31.63 0.18 -7.94
CA ALA A 47 -32.78 1.09 -7.91
C ALA A 47 -33.64 0.95 -9.17
N CYS A 48 -33.04 0.84 -10.36
CA CYS A 48 -33.75 0.61 -11.62
C CYS A 48 -34.49 -0.73 -11.63
N ILE A 49 -33.87 -1.82 -11.13
CA ILE A 49 -34.51 -3.14 -11.04
C ILE A 49 -35.70 -3.09 -10.07
N LEU A 50 -35.56 -2.47 -8.90
CA LEU A 50 -36.64 -2.33 -7.93
C LEU A 50 -37.83 -1.52 -8.50
N LEU A 51 -37.53 -0.41 -9.19
CA LEU A 51 -38.56 0.40 -9.85
C LEU A 51 -39.27 -0.38 -10.92
N PHE A 52 -38.56 -1.15 -11.75
CA PHE A 52 -39.15 -2.01 -12.74
C PHE A 52 -40.08 -3.06 -12.12
N MET A 53 -39.65 -3.73 -11.07
CA MET A 53 -40.44 -4.76 -10.37
C MET A 53 -41.73 -4.17 -9.74
N ILE A 54 -41.67 -2.95 -9.18
CA ILE A 54 -42.80 -2.30 -8.51
C ILE A 54 -43.83 -1.78 -9.52
N SER A 55 -43.34 -1.21 -10.64
CA SER A 55 -44.20 -0.51 -11.62
C SER A 55 -44.59 -1.34 -12.85
N GLY A 56 -44.05 -2.56 -12.98
CA GLY A 56 -44.22 -3.35 -14.21
C GLY A 56 -43.66 -2.69 -15.48
N GLY A 57 -42.82 -1.63 -15.31
CA GLY A 57 -42.22 -0.87 -16.40
C GLY A 57 -42.89 0.50 -16.69
N GLU A 58 -44.10 0.78 -16.19
CA GLU A 58 -44.82 2.03 -16.45
C GLU A 58 -44.04 3.30 -16.03
N ILE A 59 -43.22 3.23 -15.01
CA ILE A 59 -42.35 4.35 -14.57
C ILE A 59 -41.34 4.73 -15.65
N PHE A 60 -40.86 3.78 -16.45
CA PHE A 60 -39.91 4.09 -17.53
C PHE A 60 -40.56 4.88 -18.68
N ASP A 61 -41.84 4.66 -18.95
CA ASP A 61 -42.60 5.47 -19.96
C ASP A 61 -42.75 6.92 -19.46
N LEU A 62 -43.01 7.12 -18.16
CA LEU A 62 -43.04 8.44 -17.53
C LEU A 62 -41.68 9.16 -17.61
N THR A 63 -40.59 8.41 -17.37
CA THR A 63 -39.22 8.97 -17.43
C THR A 63 -38.80 9.29 -18.88
N ALA A 64 -39.20 8.47 -19.85
CA ALA A 64 -38.98 8.76 -21.28
C ALA A 64 -39.64 10.06 -21.69
N GLY A 65 -40.85 10.33 -21.23
CA GLY A 65 -41.56 11.60 -21.44
C GLY A 65 -40.78 12.81 -20.89
N PHE A 66 -40.15 12.68 -19.74
CA PHE A 66 -39.30 13.73 -19.14
C PHE A 66 -38.01 13.96 -19.93
N ILE A 67 -37.33 12.89 -20.36
CA ILE A 67 -36.10 12.97 -21.15
C ILE A 67 -36.39 13.61 -22.49
N ASN A 68 -37.46 13.21 -23.18
CA ASN A 68 -37.89 13.78 -24.49
C ASN A 68 -38.26 15.27 -24.34
N TYR A 69 -38.87 15.67 -23.23
CA TYR A 69 -39.14 17.09 -22.95
C TYR A 69 -37.86 17.91 -22.82
N ILE A 70 -36.85 17.40 -22.08
CA ILE A 70 -35.54 18.07 -21.95
C ILE A 70 -34.82 18.13 -23.30
N ALA A 71 -34.87 17.05 -24.08
CA ALA A 71 -34.24 16.96 -25.39
C ALA A 71 -34.88 17.86 -26.45
N GLY A 72 -36.04 18.47 -26.15
CA GLY A 72 -36.73 19.40 -27.08
C GLY A 72 -37.51 18.71 -28.21
N GLU A 73 -37.70 17.39 -28.15
CA GLU A 73 -38.37 16.59 -29.20
C GLU A 73 -39.89 16.57 -29.11
N SER A 74 -40.52 17.25 -28.12
CA SER A 74 -41.97 17.18 -27.93
C SER A 74 -42.75 18.23 -28.76
N ALA A 75 -43.52 17.75 -29.70
CA ALA A 75 -44.33 18.55 -30.62
C ALA A 75 -45.61 19.18 -29.98
N THR A 76 -45.95 18.88 -28.72
CA THR A 76 -47.19 19.42 -28.09
C THR A 76 -46.91 19.83 -26.64
N ARG A 77 -46.66 21.11 -26.48
CA ARG A 77 -46.10 21.75 -25.28
C ARG A 77 -46.93 21.63 -23.98
N ASN A 78 -48.26 21.52 -24.02
CA ASN A 78 -49.09 21.66 -22.82
C ASN A 78 -49.50 20.35 -22.14
N HIS A 79 -49.53 19.23 -22.87
CA HIS A 79 -49.96 17.95 -22.26
C HIS A 79 -48.82 17.21 -21.57
N TYR A 80 -47.59 17.41 -22.04
CA TYR A 80 -46.40 16.71 -21.51
C TYR A 80 -45.71 17.41 -20.35
N VAL A 81 -46.04 18.67 -20.04
CA VAL A 81 -45.38 19.40 -18.92
C VAL A 81 -45.67 18.73 -17.59
N GLY A 82 -46.89 18.28 -17.35
CA GLY A 82 -47.25 17.57 -16.10
C GLY A 82 -46.52 16.22 -15.97
N LEU A 83 -46.50 15.44 -17.07
CA LEU A 83 -45.77 14.16 -17.11
C LEU A 83 -44.26 14.35 -16.98
N ALA A 84 -43.71 15.41 -17.58
CA ALA A 84 -42.29 15.74 -17.44
C ALA A 84 -41.90 16.12 -16.00
N VAL A 85 -42.73 16.85 -15.29
CA VAL A 85 -42.52 17.21 -13.89
C VAL A 85 -42.57 15.97 -13.02
N VAL A 86 -43.58 15.10 -13.19
CA VAL A 86 -43.69 13.84 -12.42
C VAL A 86 -42.52 12.90 -12.72
N GLY A 87 -42.13 12.74 -13.99
CA GLY A 87 -40.97 11.96 -14.40
C GLY A 87 -39.68 12.49 -13.75
N GLY A 88 -39.50 13.80 -13.73
CA GLY A 88 -38.37 14.47 -13.08
C GLY A 88 -38.30 14.22 -11.58
N LEU A 89 -39.44 14.27 -10.89
CA LEU A 89 -39.51 13.99 -9.45
C LEU A 89 -39.13 12.54 -9.10
N ILE A 90 -39.33 11.61 -10.03
CA ILE A 90 -38.94 10.20 -9.87
C ILE A 90 -37.46 9.98 -10.24
N VAL A 91 -37.00 10.53 -11.36
CA VAL A 91 -35.64 10.33 -11.88
C VAL A 91 -34.57 10.97 -10.97
N LEU A 92 -34.83 12.17 -10.45
CA LEU A 92 -33.88 12.89 -9.62
C LEU A 92 -33.48 12.11 -8.36
N PRO A 93 -34.41 11.59 -7.54
CA PRO A 93 -34.03 10.77 -6.38
C PRO A 93 -33.28 9.49 -6.77
N VAL A 94 -33.65 8.83 -7.86
CA VAL A 94 -33.01 7.58 -8.35
C VAL A 94 -31.53 7.79 -8.69
N ILE A 95 -31.17 8.97 -9.16
CA ILE A 95 -29.76 9.31 -9.49
C ILE A 95 -29.07 9.92 -8.26
N ILE A 96 -29.74 10.84 -7.55
CA ILE A 96 -29.12 11.62 -6.49
C ILE A 96 -28.83 10.76 -5.26
N LEU A 97 -29.75 9.85 -4.87
CA LEU A 97 -29.54 9.01 -3.67
C LEU A 97 -28.32 8.09 -3.81
N PRO A 98 -28.16 7.31 -4.89
CA PRO A 98 -26.93 6.53 -5.10
C PRO A 98 -25.67 7.39 -5.15
N LEU A 99 -25.74 8.58 -5.74
CA LEU A 99 -24.60 9.50 -5.80
C LEU A 99 -24.19 9.98 -4.39
N ILE A 100 -25.17 10.38 -3.56
CA ILE A 100 -24.89 10.78 -2.17
C ILE A 100 -24.27 9.63 -1.40
N ILE A 101 -24.85 8.43 -1.49
CA ILE A 101 -24.35 7.24 -0.79
C ILE A 101 -22.91 6.94 -1.25
N ALA A 102 -22.64 6.96 -2.54
CA ALA A 102 -21.30 6.71 -3.09
C ALA A 102 -20.26 7.76 -2.62
N ILE A 103 -20.66 9.04 -2.52
CA ILE A 103 -19.79 10.10 -1.96
C ILE A 103 -19.52 9.88 -0.48
N LEU A 104 -20.53 9.51 0.31
CA LEU A 104 -20.37 9.22 1.75
C LEU A 104 -19.46 8.00 1.94
N TYR A 105 -19.66 6.95 1.15
CA TYR A 105 -18.81 5.77 1.16
C TYR A 105 -17.35 6.12 0.83
N LYS A 106 -17.12 6.88 -0.25
CA LYS A 106 -15.77 7.37 -0.62
C LYS A 106 -15.11 8.13 0.54
N ASN A 107 -15.84 9.05 1.19
CA ASN A 107 -15.29 9.84 2.29
C ASN A 107 -14.93 8.95 3.50
N LYS A 108 -15.80 7.98 3.83
CA LYS A 108 -15.54 7.00 4.89
C LYS A 108 -14.33 6.13 4.56
N TYR A 109 -14.20 5.68 3.32
CA TYR A 109 -13.08 4.87 2.87
C TYR A 109 -11.75 5.62 2.98
N ILE A 110 -11.68 6.85 2.43
CA ILE A 110 -10.46 7.66 2.51
C ILE A 110 -10.06 7.91 3.97
N LYS A 111 -11.02 8.25 4.83
CA LYS A 111 -10.75 8.49 6.25
C LYS A 111 -10.25 7.22 6.96
N SER A 112 -10.82 6.07 6.64
CA SER A 112 -10.39 4.78 7.21
C SER A 112 -8.98 4.39 6.78
N GLU A 113 -8.65 4.53 5.49
CA GLU A 113 -7.30 4.21 5.01
C GLU A 113 -6.26 5.22 5.52
N ALA A 114 -6.61 6.51 5.53
CA ALA A 114 -5.74 7.53 6.10
C ALA A 114 -5.45 7.29 7.58
N SER A 115 -6.48 6.92 8.40
CA SER A 115 -6.26 6.67 9.83
C SER A 115 -5.35 5.46 10.07
N LYS A 116 -5.44 4.40 9.28
CA LYS A 116 -4.54 3.24 9.41
C LYS A 116 -3.07 3.65 9.24
N ILE A 117 -2.78 4.43 8.20
CA ILE A 117 -1.40 4.89 7.92
C ILE A 117 -0.94 5.86 9.02
N ILE A 118 -1.80 6.82 9.40
CA ILE A 118 -1.49 7.80 10.46
C ILE A 118 -1.24 7.08 11.79
N ASP A 119 -2.06 6.10 12.16
CA ASP A 119 -1.89 5.33 13.40
C ASP A 119 -0.58 4.54 13.39
N THR A 120 -0.21 3.97 12.24
CA THR A 120 1.07 3.27 12.09
C THR A 120 2.25 4.23 12.23
N VAL A 121 2.22 5.36 11.52
CA VAL A 121 3.28 6.40 11.59
C VAL A 121 3.33 7.05 12.98
N SER A 122 2.18 7.28 13.62
CA SER A 122 2.13 7.86 14.98
C SER A 122 2.71 6.91 16.02
N LYS A 123 2.39 5.61 15.95
CA LYS A 123 2.98 4.60 16.84
C LYS A 123 4.49 4.48 16.65
N SER A 124 4.96 4.57 15.41
CA SER A 124 6.39 4.60 15.13
C SER A 124 7.06 5.83 15.74
N ARG A 125 6.43 7.02 15.63
CA ARG A 125 6.93 8.26 16.25
C ARG A 125 6.82 8.30 17.77
N GLU A 126 5.76 7.72 18.35
CA GLU A 126 5.64 7.58 19.81
C GLU A 126 6.74 6.66 20.36
N ASN A 127 7.06 5.57 19.67
CA ASN A 127 8.19 4.75 20.00
C ASN A 127 9.52 5.53 19.85
N GLU A 128 9.73 6.28 18.77
CA GLU A 128 10.90 7.15 18.61
C GLU A 128 10.97 8.24 19.70
N GLN A 129 9.84 8.83 20.10
CA GLN A 129 9.80 9.85 21.16
C GLN A 129 9.96 9.26 22.56
N TYR A 130 9.51 8.03 22.80
CA TYR A 130 9.80 7.30 24.03
C TYR A 130 11.30 7.02 24.15
N TYR A 131 11.98 6.67 23.05
CA TYR A 131 13.44 6.45 23.01
C TYR A 131 14.23 7.77 22.97
N SER A 132 13.69 8.89 22.47
CA SER A 132 14.38 10.19 22.46
C SER A 132 14.35 10.92 23.80
N ASN A 133 13.39 10.63 24.68
CA ASN A 133 13.31 11.23 26.02
C ASN A 133 14.15 10.51 27.09
N THR A 134 14.79 9.40 26.74
CA THR A 134 15.85 8.74 27.54
C THR A 134 17.23 9.18 27.06
N ASN A 135 17.44 10.49 26.84
CA ASN A 135 18.75 11.06 26.57
C ASN A 135 19.61 10.97 27.84
N ASP A 136 20.27 9.85 28.00
CA ASP A 136 21.59 9.78 28.60
C ASP A 136 22.39 8.73 27.82
N THR A 137 23.52 9.16 27.27
CA THR A 137 24.63 8.46 26.62
C THR A 137 24.56 6.91 26.59
N THR A 138 23.59 6.32 25.91
CA THR A 138 23.62 4.92 25.50
C THR A 138 23.77 4.84 24.00
N GLU A 139 24.84 4.18 23.54
CA GLU A 139 25.01 3.80 22.12
C GLU A 139 23.72 3.16 21.60
N LYS A 140 23.28 3.54 20.38
CA LYS A 140 22.11 2.91 19.75
C LYS A 140 22.22 1.40 19.82
N GLU A 141 21.23 0.76 20.41
CA GLU A 141 21.24 -0.67 20.71
C GLU A 141 21.02 -1.53 19.47
N TYR A 142 20.46 -0.95 18.39
CA TYR A 142 20.10 -1.63 17.14
C TYR A 142 20.78 -1.02 15.93
N LEU A 143 20.95 -1.86 14.88
CA LEU A 143 21.44 -1.43 13.57
C LEU A 143 20.39 -0.56 12.85
N GLU A 144 20.86 0.40 12.07
CA GLU A 144 20.02 1.31 11.27
C GLU A 144 20.17 0.99 9.79
N PHE A 145 19.03 0.96 9.09
CA PHE A 145 18.98 0.67 7.66
C PHE A 145 18.12 1.72 6.97
N ASP A 146 18.69 2.42 6.01
CA ASP A 146 17.99 3.30 5.08
C ASP A 146 17.45 2.48 3.88
N ASN A 147 18.21 1.44 3.48
CA ASN A 147 17.83 0.55 2.40
C ASN A 147 17.28 -0.78 2.93
N PHE A 148 16.04 -1.08 2.56
CA PHE A 148 15.37 -2.30 3.04
C PHE A 148 15.95 -3.58 2.42
N ASN A 149 16.35 -3.57 1.14
CA ASN A 149 16.94 -4.75 0.49
C ASN A 149 18.32 -5.08 1.07
N PHE A 150 19.09 -4.04 1.48
CA PHE A 150 20.30 -4.27 2.25
C PHE A 150 20.00 -4.88 3.62
N LYS A 151 18.96 -4.41 4.32
CA LYS A 151 18.50 -5.02 5.57
C LYS A 151 18.14 -6.50 5.38
N LEU A 152 17.43 -6.84 4.30
CA LEU A 152 17.09 -8.23 3.99
C LEU A 152 18.33 -9.10 3.76
N ALA A 153 19.33 -8.59 3.04
CA ALA A 153 20.59 -9.32 2.85
C ALA A 153 21.32 -9.60 4.18
N ILE A 154 21.30 -8.64 5.10
CA ILE A 154 21.87 -8.84 6.45
C ILE A 154 21.01 -9.79 7.29
N ILE A 155 19.69 -9.78 7.14
CA ILE A 155 18.81 -10.75 7.81
C ILE A 155 19.08 -12.15 7.27
N GLN A 156 19.25 -12.33 5.95
CA GLN A 156 19.61 -13.61 5.36
C GLN A 156 20.86 -14.18 6.03
N GLU A 157 21.94 -13.43 6.06
CA GLU A 157 23.19 -13.85 6.68
C GLU A 157 23.03 -14.20 8.17
N LEU A 158 22.41 -13.29 8.96
CA LEU A 158 22.33 -13.45 10.42
C LEU A 158 21.31 -14.49 10.86
N MET A 159 20.18 -14.63 10.18
CA MET A 159 19.06 -15.47 10.59
C MET A 159 19.14 -16.86 9.98
N TYR A 160 19.44 -16.96 8.67
CA TYR A 160 19.36 -18.22 7.94
C TYR A 160 20.72 -18.85 7.71
N ASP A 161 21.75 -18.08 7.31
CA ASP A 161 23.05 -18.65 6.94
C ASP A 161 23.88 -18.99 8.19
N ILE A 162 24.04 -18.06 9.14
CA ILE A 162 24.82 -18.28 10.36
C ILE A 162 23.98 -18.51 11.62
N ASN A 163 22.67 -18.34 11.55
CA ASN A 163 21.67 -18.71 12.57
C ASN A 163 21.92 -18.07 13.96
N VAL A 164 22.34 -16.80 14.00
CA VAL A 164 22.57 -16.05 15.26
C VAL A 164 21.46 -15.07 15.58
N LEU A 165 20.62 -14.70 14.61
CA LEU A 165 19.44 -13.85 14.78
C LEU A 165 18.20 -14.74 14.96
N GLN A 166 17.70 -14.86 16.17
CA GLN A 166 16.61 -15.75 16.54
C GLN A 166 15.39 -14.98 17.10
N PRO A 167 14.16 -15.52 16.98
CA PRO A 167 13.81 -16.78 16.30
C PRO A 167 13.89 -16.66 14.77
N GLU A 168 14.19 -17.75 14.08
CA GLU A 168 14.08 -17.85 12.64
C GLU A 168 12.63 -17.62 12.22
N PHE A 169 12.42 -16.86 11.14
CA PHE A 169 11.09 -16.62 10.60
C PHE A 169 10.78 -17.64 9.50
N ASP A 170 9.63 -18.30 9.60
CA ASP A 170 9.10 -19.22 8.62
C ASP A 170 7.67 -18.81 8.28
N ILE A 171 7.40 -18.54 7.00
CA ILE A 171 6.08 -18.07 6.53
C ILE A 171 4.98 -19.10 6.80
N TYR A 172 5.28 -20.40 6.74
CA TYR A 172 4.29 -21.45 6.96
C TYR A 172 3.89 -21.55 8.43
N GLU A 173 4.83 -21.39 9.35
CA GLU A 173 4.52 -21.34 10.80
C GLU A 173 3.84 -20.01 11.16
N PHE A 174 4.32 -18.91 10.60
CA PHE A 174 3.72 -17.59 10.80
C PHE A 174 2.27 -17.53 10.34
N ALA A 175 1.94 -18.09 9.16
CA ALA A 175 0.59 -18.13 8.62
C ALA A 175 -0.40 -18.91 9.52
N LYS A 176 0.06 -19.96 10.21
CA LYS A 176 -0.78 -20.76 11.14
C LYS A 176 -1.20 -19.96 12.38
N GLU A 177 -0.34 -19.04 12.83
CA GLU A 177 -0.57 -18.26 14.06
C GLU A 177 -1.16 -16.87 13.76
N TYR A 178 -1.14 -16.43 12.50
CA TYR A 178 -1.59 -15.12 12.10
C TYR A 178 -3.10 -14.95 12.28
N LYS A 179 -3.50 -13.86 12.97
CA LYS A 179 -4.92 -13.60 13.31
C LYS A 179 -5.64 -12.67 12.33
N GLY A 180 -4.97 -12.27 11.25
CA GLY A 180 -5.53 -11.43 10.20
C GLY A 180 -6.28 -12.24 9.13
N GLU A 181 -6.26 -11.73 7.90
CA GLU A 181 -6.76 -12.45 6.73
C GLU A 181 -5.88 -13.68 6.45
N GLU A 182 -6.47 -14.74 5.91
CA GLU A 182 -5.75 -15.95 5.54
C GLU A 182 -4.57 -15.65 4.62
N ILE A 183 -3.40 -16.16 4.96
CA ILE A 183 -2.16 -15.96 4.18
C ILE A 183 -2.04 -17.09 3.17
N ASP A 184 -1.99 -16.73 1.88
CA ASP A 184 -1.65 -17.66 0.80
C ASP A 184 -0.12 -17.85 0.75
N THR A 185 0.34 -19.00 1.26
CA THR A 185 1.76 -19.38 1.29
C THR A 185 2.27 -19.97 -0.03
N GLU A 186 1.43 -20.05 -1.07
CA GLU A 186 1.79 -20.38 -2.45
C GLU A 186 1.67 -19.15 -3.37
N SER A 187 1.81 -17.93 -2.82
CA SER A 187 1.65 -16.67 -3.54
C SER A 187 2.87 -16.35 -4.41
N GLU A 188 2.60 -15.89 -5.64
CA GLU A 188 3.59 -15.24 -6.53
C GLU A 188 3.71 -13.73 -6.25
N THR A 189 3.01 -13.22 -5.24
CA THR A 189 3.01 -11.80 -4.87
C THR A 189 3.40 -11.62 -3.41
N VAL A 190 3.81 -10.38 -3.07
CA VAL A 190 4.24 -10.01 -1.72
C VAL A 190 3.18 -10.35 -0.68
N ILE A 191 3.57 -11.07 0.34
CA ILE A 191 2.79 -11.30 1.57
C ILE A 191 3.07 -10.13 2.52
N GLU A 192 2.18 -9.12 2.51
CA GLU A 192 2.35 -7.90 3.30
C GLU A 192 2.63 -8.12 4.79
N PRO A 193 1.96 -9.07 5.50
CA PRO A 193 2.30 -9.35 6.90
C PRO A 193 3.74 -9.84 7.13
N ALA A 194 4.29 -10.64 6.20
CA ALA A 194 5.68 -11.09 6.27
C ALA A 194 6.66 -9.94 5.96
N LEU A 195 6.34 -9.13 4.94
CA LEU A 195 7.09 -7.93 4.62
C LEU A 195 7.15 -6.96 5.80
N ASP A 196 6.02 -6.73 6.48
CA ASP A 196 5.94 -5.88 7.65
C ASP A 196 6.71 -6.44 8.85
N TYR A 197 6.75 -7.77 9.01
CA TYR A 197 7.60 -8.40 10.01
C TYR A 197 9.07 -8.03 9.80
N PHE A 198 9.61 -8.23 8.59
CA PHE A 198 11.01 -7.93 8.29
C PHE A 198 11.32 -6.43 8.33
N LYS A 199 10.39 -5.57 7.91
CA LYS A 199 10.54 -4.11 8.04
C LYS A 199 10.69 -3.67 9.49
N ASN A 200 9.92 -4.28 10.41
CA ASN A 200 9.90 -3.91 11.82
C ASN A 200 10.91 -4.70 12.69
N LEU A 201 11.56 -5.73 12.13
CA LEU A 201 12.54 -6.54 12.84
C LEU A 201 13.74 -5.68 13.26
N GLN A 202 13.98 -5.59 14.54
CA GLN A 202 15.12 -4.87 15.12
C GLN A 202 16.32 -5.82 15.23
N ILE A 203 17.45 -5.44 14.64
CA ILE A 203 18.69 -6.25 14.66
C ILE A 203 19.64 -5.66 15.69
N PRO A 204 19.99 -6.40 16.76
CA PRO A 204 20.92 -5.92 17.77
C PRO A 204 22.26 -5.52 17.17
N LYS A 205 22.78 -4.35 17.53
CA LYS A 205 24.08 -3.84 17.05
C LYS A 205 25.25 -4.77 17.39
N SER A 206 25.11 -5.55 18.44
CA SER A 206 26.09 -6.56 18.83
C SER A 206 26.32 -7.64 17.78
N LEU A 207 25.34 -7.89 16.89
CA LEU A 207 25.44 -8.86 15.81
C LEU A 207 26.17 -8.33 14.57
N ALA A 208 26.42 -7.02 14.47
CA ALA A 208 27.12 -6.43 13.33
C ALA A 208 28.51 -7.05 13.08
N LYS A 209 29.20 -7.45 14.14
CA LYS A 209 30.52 -8.09 14.07
C LYS A 209 30.50 -9.54 13.56
N GLU A 210 29.34 -10.17 13.56
CA GLU A 210 29.16 -11.55 13.08
C GLU A 210 29.07 -11.60 11.55
N VAL A 211 28.74 -10.46 10.88
CA VAL A 211 28.62 -10.36 9.43
C VAL A 211 30.02 -10.16 8.84
N GLY A 212 30.61 -11.22 8.27
CA GLY A 212 31.88 -11.20 7.55
C GLY A 212 31.72 -11.07 6.04
N SER A 213 30.65 -11.63 5.52
CA SER A 213 30.21 -11.56 4.13
C SER A 213 28.69 -11.61 4.05
N PHE A 214 28.12 -11.35 2.89
CA PHE A 214 26.73 -11.71 2.56
C PHE A 214 26.59 -12.04 1.08
N TYR A 215 25.57 -12.85 0.78
CA TYR A 215 25.32 -13.35 -0.55
C TYR A 215 23.83 -13.16 -0.92
N MET A 216 23.56 -12.33 -1.91
CA MET A 216 22.21 -12.14 -2.43
C MET A 216 21.99 -13.11 -3.59
N ASP A 217 21.03 -14.00 -3.41
CA ASP A 217 20.63 -15.00 -4.39
C ASP A 217 19.10 -15.04 -4.49
N GLY A 218 18.56 -15.27 -5.68
CA GLY A 218 17.12 -15.39 -5.88
C GLY A 218 16.45 -16.49 -5.03
N GLY A 219 17.22 -17.47 -4.57
CA GLY A 219 16.77 -18.55 -3.68
C GLY A 219 16.88 -18.28 -2.19
N ASN A 220 17.27 -17.07 -1.76
CA ASN A 220 17.43 -16.75 -0.36
C ASN A 220 16.10 -16.90 0.42
N GLU A 221 16.16 -17.54 1.60
CA GLU A 221 14.99 -17.84 2.43
C GLU A 221 14.22 -16.57 2.81
N VAL A 222 14.89 -15.47 3.07
CA VAL A 222 14.25 -14.21 3.40
C VAL A 222 13.32 -13.72 2.28
N TYR A 223 13.68 -13.95 1.02
CA TYR A 223 12.86 -13.58 -0.14
C TYR A 223 11.66 -14.52 -0.30
N MET A 224 11.90 -15.84 -0.15
CA MET A 224 10.85 -16.86 -0.22
C MET A 224 9.84 -16.75 0.93
N ASN A 225 10.24 -16.18 2.05
CA ASN A 225 9.30 -15.86 3.14
C ASN A 225 8.43 -14.63 2.85
N ILE A 226 8.85 -13.73 1.94
CA ILE A 226 8.08 -12.55 1.53
C ILE A 226 7.25 -12.84 0.27
N ILE A 227 7.82 -13.56 -0.71
CA ILE A 227 7.15 -13.97 -1.96
C ILE A 227 7.47 -15.45 -2.18
N PRO A 228 6.65 -16.40 -1.71
CA PRO A 228 6.98 -17.83 -1.68
C PRO A 228 7.29 -18.45 -3.05
N LEU A 229 6.66 -17.98 -4.12
CA LEU A 229 6.89 -18.46 -5.48
C LEU A 229 7.57 -17.39 -6.35
N TRP A 230 8.47 -16.58 -5.76
CA TRP A 230 9.23 -15.59 -6.51
C TRP A 230 10.18 -16.29 -7.50
N ASP A 231 10.13 -15.87 -8.77
CA ASP A 231 10.91 -16.46 -9.87
C ASP A 231 12.31 -15.84 -10.02
N GLY A 232 12.60 -14.76 -9.30
CA GLY A 232 13.87 -14.05 -9.34
C GLY A 232 14.09 -13.15 -10.58
N GLU A 233 13.10 -13.05 -11.48
CA GLU A 233 13.27 -12.33 -12.76
C GLU A 233 12.99 -10.83 -12.64
N ASP A 234 12.21 -10.39 -11.65
CA ASP A 234 11.99 -8.98 -11.39
C ASP A 234 13.05 -8.43 -10.42
N GLY A 235 13.46 -7.21 -10.54
CA GLY A 235 14.44 -6.57 -9.65
C GLY A 235 13.90 -6.17 -8.29
N TYR A 236 12.89 -6.87 -7.73
CA TYR A 236 12.20 -6.48 -6.50
C TYR A 236 13.14 -6.42 -5.30
N PHE A 237 14.07 -7.37 -5.21
CA PHE A 237 15.04 -7.45 -4.12
C PHE A 237 16.43 -6.90 -4.49
N ASP A 238 16.57 -6.26 -5.65
CA ASP A 238 17.84 -5.68 -6.09
C ASP A 238 18.36 -4.62 -5.11
N LEU A 239 19.67 -4.67 -4.84
CA LEU A 239 20.37 -3.63 -4.08
C LEU A 239 20.77 -2.47 -5.02
N ASN A 240 19.84 -1.58 -5.30
CA ASN A 240 20.04 -0.45 -6.20
C ASN A 240 20.51 0.83 -5.51
N ASP A 241 20.58 0.82 -4.18
CA ASP A 241 21.15 1.89 -3.35
C ASP A 241 21.62 1.33 -2.00
N VAL A 242 22.67 1.92 -1.45
CA VAL A 242 23.18 1.65 -0.11
C VAL A 242 24.07 2.82 0.31
N SER A 243 24.05 3.21 1.55
CA SER A 243 24.90 4.29 2.04
C SER A 243 26.20 3.76 2.64
N LEU A 244 27.26 4.59 2.55
CA LEU A 244 28.52 4.29 3.23
C LEU A 244 28.35 4.17 4.76
N THR A 245 27.36 4.88 5.32
CA THR A 245 27.04 4.83 6.76
C THR A 245 26.48 3.47 7.14
N GLU A 246 25.61 2.90 6.33
CA GLU A 246 25.07 1.56 6.55
C GLU A 246 26.18 0.51 6.52
N LEU A 247 27.02 0.51 5.48
CA LEU A 247 28.14 -0.45 5.37
C LEU A 247 29.11 -0.38 6.54
N ARG A 248 29.41 0.83 7.05
CA ARG A 248 30.35 1.04 8.16
C ARG A 248 29.84 0.53 9.50
N GLN A 249 28.57 0.16 9.63
CA GLN A 249 28.08 -0.49 10.83
C GLN A 249 28.66 -1.91 11.03
N PHE A 250 29.16 -2.53 9.94
CA PHE A 250 29.63 -3.91 9.91
C PHE A 250 31.17 -3.96 9.89
N PRO A 251 31.83 -4.01 11.04
CA PRO A 251 33.29 -3.88 11.13
C PRO A 251 34.06 -5.05 10.50
N ASN A 252 33.43 -6.22 10.37
CA ASN A 252 34.06 -7.43 9.84
C ASN A 252 33.62 -7.74 8.42
N LEU A 253 32.74 -6.94 7.82
CA LEU A 253 32.27 -7.15 6.45
C LEU A 253 33.41 -6.86 5.46
N THR A 254 33.85 -7.89 4.73
CA THR A 254 34.98 -7.82 3.78
C THR A 254 34.58 -8.10 2.34
N GLU A 255 33.52 -8.87 2.14
CA GLU A 255 33.05 -9.22 0.80
C GLU A 255 31.53 -9.34 0.73
N ALA A 256 30.98 -9.13 -0.46
CA ALA A 256 29.57 -9.28 -0.75
C ALA A 256 29.34 -9.74 -2.20
N THR A 257 28.34 -10.58 -2.41
CA THR A 257 27.78 -10.84 -3.75
C THR A 257 26.37 -10.26 -3.78
N ILE A 258 26.06 -9.47 -4.80
CA ILE A 258 24.83 -8.68 -4.85
C ILE A 258 24.04 -8.87 -6.14
N LEU A 259 22.73 -8.75 -6.02
CA LEU A 259 21.79 -8.52 -7.12
C LEU A 259 21.58 -7.01 -7.28
N THR A 260 21.80 -6.46 -8.46
CA THR A 260 21.61 -5.03 -8.72
C THR A 260 21.47 -4.73 -10.20
N GLY A 261 20.64 -3.75 -10.54
CA GLY A 261 20.52 -3.21 -11.89
C GLY A 261 21.63 -2.21 -12.27
N ASP A 262 22.42 -1.69 -11.30
CA ASP A 262 23.50 -0.70 -11.53
C ASP A 262 24.74 -1.04 -10.69
N PHE A 263 25.45 -2.07 -11.12
CA PHE A 263 26.64 -2.56 -10.42
C PHE A 263 27.75 -1.51 -10.29
N ASP A 264 27.99 -0.70 -11.32
CA ASP A 264 29.04 0.32 -11.30
C ASP A 264 28.81 1.39 -10.24
N LYS A 265 27.55 1.75 -10.01
CA LYS A 265 27.14 2.68 -8.94
C LYS A 265 27.42 2.07 -7.56
N ILE A 266 26.90 0.88 -7.33
CA ILE A 266 27.00 0.19 -6.02
C ILE A 266 28.45 -0.16 -5.70
N LYS A 267 29.20 -0.66 -6.68
CA LYS A 267 30.63 -1.00 -6.52
C LYS A 267 31.45 0.17 -5.96
N LYS A 268 31.23 1.40 -6.41
CA LYS A 268 31.96 2.56 -5.92
C LYS A 268 31.74 2.81 -4.42
N ILE A 269 30.56 2.49 -3.92
CA ILE A 269 30.21 2.68 -2.50
C ILE A 269 30.88 1.59 -1.66
N PHE A 270 30.88 0.33 -2.13
CA PHE A 270 31.56 -0.78 -1.47
C PHE A 270 33.09 -0.59 -1.49
N ASP A 271 33.66 -0.18 -2.62
CA ASP A 271 35.09 0.14 -2.74
C ASP A 271 35.48 1.27 -1.74
N ALA A 272 34.64 2.31 -1.57
CA ALA A 272 34.87 3.37 -0.59
C ALA A 272 34.76 2.91 0.88
N ALA A 273 34.06 1.81 1.13
CA ALA A 273 34.01 1.14 2.42
C ALA A 273 35.17 0.13 2.62
N GLY A 274 35.93 -0.17 1.58
CA GLY A 274 37.01 -1.20 1.61
C GLY A 274 36.48 -2.63 1.52
N ILE A 275 35.27 -2.82 1.00
CA ILE A 275 34.57 -4.11 0.90
C ILE A 275 34.63 -4.58 -0.56
N LYS A 276 35.09 -5.80 -0.78
CA LYS A 276 35.04 -6.42 -2.10
C LYS A 276 33.60 -6.75 -2.47
N VAL A 277 33.15 -6.35 -3.66
CA VAL A 277 31.80 -6.68 -4.14
C VAL A 277 31.85 -7.34 -5.50
N GLU A 278 31.02 -8.35 -5.69
CA GLU A 278 30.85 -9.09 -6.93
C GLU A 278 29.36 -9.04 -7.34
N LEU A 279 29.10 -9.03 -8.63
CA LEU A 279 27.75 -9.18 -9.19
C LEU A 279 27.45 -10.67 -9.28
N LEU A 280 26.23 -11.08 -8.89
CA LEU A 280 25.73 -12.43 -9.11
C LEU A 280 25.57 -12.72 -10.60
#